data_a590939a5931ec139dd6eb155ea9c984
#
_entry.id   a590939a5931ec139dd6eb155ea9c984
#
_cell.length_a   1.000
_cell.length_b   1.000
_cell.length_c   1.000
_cell.angle_alpha   90.00
_cell.angle_beta   90.00
_cell.angle_gamma   90.00
#
_symmetry.space_group_name_H-M   'P 1'
#
loop_
_entity.id
_entity.type
_entity.pdbx_description
1 polymer ?
#
loop_
_entity_poly.entity_id
_entity_poly.type
_entity_poly.pdbx_seq_one_letter_code
_entity_poly.pdbx_strand_id
1 'polypeptide(L)'
;MGIIIHSLESVSFKDLYAAFSSAFKDYDFSLNADELRRMLDRRGYNPQLSFGAFFEGRLISFVFNGTGMYNNILTAYDTGTGTVPSFRGLHLTQKIFTFSLELIYQQGVRQYVLEVLQHNHKAIKIYRKLGFETQRNSNYYSAKL
;
A
#
# COMPACT_ATOMS: atom_id res chain seq x y z
N MET A 1 -20.00 0.64 10.17
CA MET A 1 -19.12 -0.49 10.47
C MET A 1 -17.85 0.05 11.12
N GLY A 2 -17.41 -0.54 12.21
CA GLY A 2 -16.28 -0.02 13.01
C GLY A 2 -14.90 -0.26 12.42
N ILE A 3 -14.65 0.21 11.21
CA ILE A 3 -13.34 0.09 10.56
C ILE A 3 -12.50 1.31 10.89
N ILE A 4 -11.28 1.08 11.37
CA ILE A 4 -10.35 2.12 11.79
C ILE A 4 -9.13 2.05 10.89
N ILE A 5 -8.63 3.21 10.44
CA ILE A 5 -7.41 3.31 9.63
C ILE A 5 -6.31 3.94 10.46
N HIS A 6 -5.15 3.28 10.53
CA HIS A 6 -3.96 3.83 11.18
C HIS A 6 -2.69 3.19 10.62
N SER A 7 -1.52 3.67 11.08
CA SER A 7 -0.24 3.14 10.63
C SER A 7 -0.03 1.70 11.05
N LEU A 8 0.93 1.04 10.41
CA LEU A 8 1.28 -0.36 10.71
C LEU A 8 2.44 -0.48 11.69
N GLU A 9 2.87 0.63 12.31
CA GLU A 9 4.08 0.62 13.15
C GLU A 9 3.97 -0.33 14.34
N SER A 10 2.78 -0.52 14.89
CA SER A 10 2.56 -1.40 16.04
C SER A 10 2.08 -2.80 15.66
N VAL A 11 1.95 -3.10 14.38
CA VAL A 11 1.45 -4.38 13.91
C VAL A 11 2.61 -5.39 13.80
N SER A 12 2.44 -6.55 14.45
CA SER A 12 3.46 -7.60 14.39
C SER A 12 3.60 -8.16 12.97
N PHE A 13 4.78 -8.69 12.65
CA PHE A 13 4.98 -9.34 11.35
C PHE A 13 4.02 -10.51 11.16
N LYS A 14 3.72 -11.25 12.22
CA LYS A 14 2.75 -12.35 12.17
C LYS A 14 1.40 -11.87 11.63
N ASP A 15 0.93 -10.73 12.13
CA ASP A 15 -0.36 -10.17 11.72
C ASP A 15 -0.29 -9.58 10.31
N LEU A 16 0.83 -8.97 9.94
CA LEU A 16 1.05 -8.52 8.55
C LEU A 16 0.97 -9.69 7.60
N TYR A 17 1.67 -10.78 7.92
CA TYR A 17 1.70 -11.94 7.05
C TYR A 17 0.32 -12.60 6.95
N ALA A 18 -0.42 -12.67 8.05
CA ALA A 18 -1.77 -13.24 8.03
C ALA A 18 -2.69 -12.46 7.07
N ALA A 19 -2.63 -11.13 7.12
CA ALA A 19 -3.42 -10.30 6.21
C ALA A 19 -2.96 -10.45 4.77
N PHE A 20 -1.64 -10.44 4.54
CA PHE A 20 -1.07 -10.61 3.21
C PHE A 20 -1.46 -11.95 2.59
N SER A 21 -1.27 -13.04 3.35
CA SER A 21 -1.60 -14.39 2.90
C SER A 21 -3.09 -14.52 2.56
N SER A 22 -3.95 -13.97 3.40
CA SER A 22 -5.39 -13.99 3.17
C SER A 22 -5.79 -13.17 1.92
N ALA A 23 -5.17 -12.00 1.74
CA ALA A 23 -5.49 -11.12 0.61
C ALA A 23 -5.10 -11.73 -0.73
N PHE A 24 -4.05 -12.54 -0.78
CA PHE A 24 -3.52 -13.08 -2.03
C PHE A 24 -3.73 -14.59 -2.20
N LYS A 25 -4.54 -15.22 -1.36
CA LYS A 25 -4.72 -16.68 -1.41
C LYS A 25 -5.30 -17.19 -2.72
N ASP A 26 -6.05 -16.36 -3.45
CA ASP A 26 -6.69 -16.73 -4.71
C ASP A 26 -5.86 -16.33 -5.93
N TYR A 27 -4.66 -15.81 -5.71
CA TYR A 27 -3.77 -15.39 -6.80
C TYR A 27 -2.80 -16.52 -7.14
N ASP A 28 -2.31 -16.53 -8.38
CA ASP A 28 -1.27 -17.48 -8.83
C ASP A 28 0.08 -17.21 -8.17
N PHE A 29 0.16 -16.16 -7.42
CA PHE A 29 1.34 -15.69 -6.76
C PHE A 29 1.20 -15.94 -5.25
N SER A 30 2.23 -16.52 -4.65
CA SER A 30 2.26 -16.70 -3.21
C SER A 30 3.68 -16.50 -2.68
N LEU A 31 3.78 -15.91 -1.50
CA LEU A 31 5.02 -15.78 -0.77
C LEU A 31 4.84 -16.41 0.60
N ASN A 32 5.85 -17.16 1.08
CA ASN A 32 5.85 -17.58 2.47
C ASN A 32 6.31 -16.43 3.36
N ALA A 33 6.29 -16.64 4.68
CA ALA A 33 6.60 -15.58 5.63
C ALA A 33 8.02 -15.02 5.45
N ASP A 34 9.00 -15.89 5.24
CA ASP A 34 10.39 -15.45 5.05
C ASP A 34 10.57 -14.68 3.76
N GLU A 35 9.89 -15.11 2.70
CA GLU A 35 9.95 -14.42 1.42
C GLU A 35 9.31 -13.02 1.51
N LEU A 36 8.18 -12.90 2.20
CA LEU A 36 7.57 -11.60 2.41
C LEU A 36 8.48 -10.68 3.22
N ARG A 37 9.07 -11.20 4.31
CA ARG A 37 9.98 -10.42 5.14
C ARG A 37 11.16 -9.90 4.33
N ARG A 38 11.77 -10.78 3.52
CA ARG A 38 12.91 -10.40 2.68
C ARG A 38 12.52 -9.35 1.63
N MET A 39 11.33 -9.50 1.04
CA MET A 39 10.84 -8.53 0.07
C MET A 39 10.66 -7.14 0.70
N LEU A 40 10.02 -7.09 1.87
CA LEU A 40 9.80 -5.83 2.58
C LEU A 40 11.12 -5.18 2.98
N ASP A 41 12.07 -5.98 3.51
CA ASP A 41 13.38 -5.46 3.89
C ASP A 41 14.13 -4.90 2.68
N ARG A 42 14.14 -5.64 1.59
CA ARG A 42 14.83 -5.24 0.35
C ARG A 42 14.24 -3.96 -0.23
N ARG A 43 12.94 -3.75 -0.08
CA ARG A 43 12.24 -2.60 -0.64
C ARG A 43 12.12 -1.43 0.34
N GLY A 44 12.82 -1.49 1.47
CA GLY A 44 12.83 -0.38 2.42
C GLY A 44 11.52 -0.14 3.14
N TYR A 45 10.80 -1.21 3.44
CA TYR A 45 9.51 -1.11 4.14
C TYR A 45 9.60 -0.19 5.36
N ASN A 46 8.68 0.77 5.41
CA ASN A 46 8.60 1.75 6.49
C ASN A 46 7.27 1.59 7.22
N PRO A 47 7.24 0.91 8.37
CA PRO A 47 5.98 0.65 9.07
C PRO A 47 5.28 1.91 9.58
N GLN A 48 6.03 2.98 9.89
CA GLN A 48 5.43 4.23 10.33
C GLN A 48 4.69 4.96 9.21
N LEU A 49 5.09 4.72 7.96
CA LEU A 49 4.48 5.33 6.78
C LEU A 49 3.70 4.32 5.93
N SER A 50 3.46 3.14 6.48
CA SER A 50 2.56 2.15 5.91
C SER A 50 1.26 2.15 6.71
N PHE A 51 0.14 1.88 6.04
CA PHE A 51 -1.16 2.07 6.67
C PHE A 51 -2.08 0.90 6.38
N GLY A 52 -3.03 0.70 7.28
CA GLY A 52 -4.00 -0.36 7.14
C GLY A 52 -5.36 0.00 7.69
N ALA A 53 -6.35 -0.77 7.29
CA ALA A 53 -7.69 -0.72 7.85
C ALA A 53 -7.86 -1.93 8.78
N PHE A 54 -8.47 -1.69 9.92
CA PHE A 54 -8.63 -2.68 10.98
C PHE A 54 -10.10 -2.81 11.35
N PHE A 55 -10.55 -4.04 11.52
CA PHE A 55 -11.88 -4.35 12.02
C PHE A 55 -11.74 -5.28 13.21
N GLU A 56 -12.23 -4.85 14.36
CA GLU A 56 -12.12 -5.59 15.62
C GLU A 56 -10.68 -6.06 15.90
N GLY A 57 -9.73 -5.17 15.67
CA GLY A 57 -8.32 -5.43 15.92
C GLY A 57 -7.61 -6.23 14.84
N ARG A 58 -8.32 -6.70 13.82
CA ARG A 58 -7.73 -7.49 12.73
C ARG A 58 -7.39 -6.58 11.55
N LEU A 59 -6.19 -6.73 11.02
CA LEU A 59 -5.80 -6.05 9.78
C LEU A 59 -6.52 -6.68 8.60
N ILE A 60 -7.34 -5.88 7.90
CA ILE A 60 -8.20 -6.38 6.81
C ILE A 60 -7.88 -5.78 5.45
N SER A 61 -7.15 -4.67 5.42
CA SER A 61 -6.67 -4.08 4.18
C SER A 61 -5.39 -3.32 4.51
N PHE A 62 -4.47 -3.23 3.53
CA PHE A 62 -3.16 -2.66 3.82
C PHE A 62 -2.54 -2.04 2.59
N VAL A 63 -1.68 -1.06 2.85
CA VAL A 63 -0.76 -0.48 1.86
C VAL A 63 0.61 -0.47 2.53
N PHE A 64 1.49 -1.35 2.08
CA PHE A 64 2.88 -1.39 2.54
C PHE A 64 3.68 -0.40 1.72
N ASN A 65 4.35 0.51 2.39
CA ASN A 65 5.17 1.53 1.73
C ASN A 65 6.64 1.36 2.07
N GLY A 66 7.48 1.50 1.05
CA GLY A 66 8.90 1.72 1.23
C GLY A 66 9.20 3.20 1.06
N THR A 67 10.34 3.64 1.59
CA THR A 67 10.79 5.04 1.44
C THR A 67 12.25 5.08 1.05
N GLY A 68 12.62 6.10 0.29
CA GLY A 68 14.00 6.32 -0.11
C GLY A 68 14.13 7.56 -0.96
N MET A 69 15.37 7.93 -1.28
CA MET A 69 15.64 9.06 -2.17
C MET A 69 15.59 8.58 -3.62
N TYR A 70 14.85 9.30 -4.43
CA TYR A 70 14.72 9.04 -5.85
C TYR A 70 14.89 10.36 -6.60
N ASN A 71 15.94 10.49 -7.41
CA ASN A 71 16.29 11.75 -8.07
C ASN A 71 16.34 12.93 -7.09
N ASN A 72 16.95 12.71 -5.93
CA ASN A 72 17.08 13.68 -4.85
C ASN A 72 15.74 14.13 -4.23
N ILE A 73 14.68 13.37 -4.45
CA ILE A 73 13.35 13.62 -3.85
C ILE A 73 13.06 12.48 -2.88
N LEU A 74 12.70 12.82 -1.65
CA LEU A 74 12.26 11.81 -0.69
C LEU A 74 10.94 11.22 -1.18
N THR A 75 10.96 9.94 -1.49
CA THR A 75 9.88 9.25 -2.18
C THR A 75 9.38 8.09 -1.34
N ALA A 76 8.06 7.93 -1.28
CA ALA A 76 7.43 6.71 -0.81
C ALA A 76 6.92 5.92 -2.02
N TYR A 77 6.94 4.61 -1.92
CA TYR A 77 6.46 3.76 -3.00
C TYR A 77 5.72 2.56 -2.44
N ASP A 78 4.67 2.17 -3.16
CA ASP A 78 3.84 1.03 -2.80
C ASP A 78 4.61 -0.27 -3.04
N THR A 79 4.83 -1.04 -1.99
CA THR A 79 5.48 -2.35 -2.10
C THR A 79 4.50 -3.50 -1.97
N GLY A 80 3.24 -3.22 -1.67
CA GLY A 80 2.21 -4.24 -1.58
C GLY A 80 0.90 -3.64 -1.09
N THR A 81 -0.19 -3.92 -1.81
CA THR A 81 -1.52 -3.44 -1.48
C THR A 81 -2.48 -4.61 -1.59
N GLY A 82 -3.34 -4.78 -0.62
CA GLY A 82 -4.32 -5.85 -0.66
C GLY A 82 -5.43 -5.69 0.36
N THR A 83 -6.49 -6.46 0.16
CA THR A 83 -7.66 -6.51 1.03
C THR A 83 -8.07 -7.97 1.21
N VAL A 84 -8.34 -8.39 2.44
CA VAL A 84 -8.81 -9.76 2.67
C VAL A 84 -10.17 -9.96 1.99
N PRO A 85 -10.45 -11.17 1.47
CA PRO A 85 -11.60 -11.37 0.59
C PRO A 85 -12.94 -10.91 1.13
N SER A 86 -13.22 -11.16 2.41
CA SER A 86 -14.52 -10.83 3.01
C SER A 86 -14.75 -9.33 3.19
N PHE A 87 -13.73 -8.49 2.97
CA PHE A 87 -13.85 -7.04 3.11
C PHE A 87 -13.63 -6.30 1.80
N ARG A 88 -13.60 -7.02 0.67
CA ARG A 88 -13.50 -6.39 -0.66
C ARG A 88 -14.80 -5.67 -1.00
N GLY A 89 -14.71 -4.69 -1.89
CA GLY A 89 -15.88 -3.92 -2.33
C GLY A 89 -16.26 -2.76 -1.42
N LEU A 90 -15.49 -2.48 -0.38
CA LEU A 90 -15.75 -1.38 0.55
C LEU A 90 -14.86 -0.16 0.28
N HIS A 91 -14.09 -0.18 -0.81
CA HIS A 91 -13.17 0.92 -1.18
C HIS A 91 -12.12 1.21 -0.10
N LEU A 92 -11.68 0.17 0.61
CA LEU A 92 -10.74 0.35 1.73
C LEU A 92 -9.39 0.88 1.27
N THR A 93 -8.85 0.38 0.17
CA THR A 93 -7.57 0.87 -0.37
C THR A 93 -7.64 2.36 -0.66
N GLN A 94 -8.71 2.81 -1.32
CA GLN A 94 -8.92 4.23 -1.61
C GLN A 94 -9.01 5.04 -0.33
N LYS A 95 -9.71 4.54 0.68
CA LYS A 95 -9.83 5.22 1.97
C LYS A 95 -8.48 5.31 2.68
N ILE A 96 -7.66 4.26 2.60
CA ILE A 96 -6.32 4.25 3.16
C ILE A 96 -5.46 5.33 2.48
N PHE A 97 -5.45 5.41 1.15
CA PHE A 97 -4.70 6.43 0.45
C PHE A 97 -5.17 7.85 0.81
N THR A 98 -6.48 8.07 0.82
CA THR A 98 -7.04 9.37 1.16
C THR A 98 -6.63 9.81 2.57
N PHE A 99 -6.62 8.88 3.51
CA PHE A 99 -6.21 9.14 4.89
C PHE A 99 -4.71 9.40 5.02
N SER A 100 -3.89 8.62 4.31
CA SER A 100 -2.47 8.53 4.58
C SER A 100 -1.59 9.52 3.80
N LEU A 101 -2.00 9.98 2.63
CA LEU A 101 -1.12 10.80 1.79
C LEU A 101 -0.71 12.11 2.48
N GLU A 102 -1.62 12.75 3.21
CA GLU A 102 -1.30 13.96 3.96
C GLU A 102 -0.32 13.67 5.09
N LEU A 103 -0.49 12.56 5.80
CA LEU A 103 0.41 12.18 6.88
C LEU A 103 1.81 11.86 6.35
N ILE A 104 1.88 11.20 5.20
CA ILE A 104 3.15 10.90 4.53
C ILE A 104 3.84 12.20 4.12
N TYR A 105 3.08 13.15 3.57
CA TYR A 105 3.59 14.46 3.21
C TYR A 105 4.19 15.18 4.43
N GLN A 106 3.52 15.13 5.56
CA GLN A 106 3.97 15.78 6.78
C GLN A 106 5.31 15.23 7.30
N GLN A 107 5.69 14.03 6.88
CA GLN A 107 6.97 13.42 7.22
C GLN A 107 8.09 13.76 6.23
N GLY A 108 7.86 14.71 5.33
CA GLY A 108 8.88 15.17 4.41
C GLY A 108 8.88 14.51 3.05
N VAL A 109 8.02 13.52 2.84
CA VAL A 109 7.90 12.84 1.54
C VAL A 109 7.26 13.79 0.53
N ARG A 110 7.84 13.89 -0.66
CA ARG A 110 7.36 14.83 -1.70
C ARG A 110 6.94 14.13 -2.98
N GLN A 111 7.07 12.81 -3.03
CA GLN A 111 6.65 12.04 -4.19
C GLN A 111 6.17 10.67 -3.74
N TYR A 112 5.11 10.18 -4.37
CA TYR A 112 4.62 8.83 -4.15
C TYR A 112 4.56 8.11 -5.49
N VAL A 113 5.08 6.88 -5.53
CA VAL A 113 5.13 6.07 -6.75
C VAL A 113 4.44 4.75 -6.52
N LEU A 114 3.67 4.31 -7.49
CA LEU A 114 3.07 2.98 -7.48
C LEU A 114 3.10 2.39 -8.89
N GLU A 115 2.99 1.08 -8.95
CA GLU A 115 2.92 0.35 -10.20
C GLU A 115 1.56 -0.31 -10.35
N VAL A 116 0.95 -0.17 -11.52
CA VAL A 116 -0.36 -0.74 -11.82
C VAL A 116 -0.29 -1.37 -13.20
N LEU A 117 -0.81 -2.58 -13.35
CA LEU A 117 -0.91 -3.21 -14.66
C LEU A 117 -1.77 -2.35 -15.59
N GLN A 118 -1.30 -2.15 -16.83
CA GLN A 118 -1.95 -1.25 -17.79
C GLN A 118 -3.40 -1.62 -18.09
N HIS A 119 -3.72 -2.90 -18.03
CA HIS A 119 -5.09 -3.36 -18.28
C HIS A 119 -6.00 -3.32 -17.05
N ASN A 120 -5.48 -2.93 -15.90
CA ASN A 120 -6.28 -2.80 -14.68
C ASN A 120 -6.97 -1.43 -14.65
N HIS A 121 -7.96 -1.25 -15.52
CA HIS A 121 -8.62 0.05 -15.71
C HIS A 121 -9.32 0.56 -14.45
N LYS A 122 -9.85 -0.34 -13.64
CA LYS A 122 -10.52 0.05 -12.40
C LYS A 122 -9.54 0.70 -11.42
N ALA A 123 -8.39 0.08 -11.22
CA ALA A 123 -7.37 0.62 -10.32
C ALA A 123 -6.80 1.94 -10.87
N ILE A 124 -6.52 2.01 -12.16
CA ILE A 124 -6.01 3.21 -12.82
C ILE A 124 -6.96 4.38 -12.61
N LYS A 125 -8.26 4.15 -12.79
CA LYS A 125 -9.26 5.19 -12.59
C LYS A 125 -9.24 5.74 -11.16
N ILE A 126 -9.12 4.86 -10.17
CA ILE A 126 -9.06 5.24 -8.77
C ILE A 126 -7.80 6.09 -8.51
N TYR A 127 -6.63 5.64 -8.99
CA TYR A 127 -5.39 6.36 -8.75
C TYR A 127 -5.37 7.72 -9.44
N ARG A 128 -5.88 7.84 -10.66
CA ARG A 128 -5.99 9.14 -11.33
C ARG A 128 -6.90 10.09 -10.57
N LYS A 129 -7.99 9.58 -10.02
CA LYS A 129 -8.89 10.39 -9.20
C LYS A 129 -8.21 10.92 -7.94
N LEU A 130 -7.23 10.19 -7.41
CA LEU A 130 -6.44 10.60 -6.26
C LEU A 130 -5.25 11.52 -6.64
N GLY A 131 -5.09 11.85 -7.92
CA GLY A 131 -4.04 12.77 -8.37
C GLY A 131 -2.80 12.12 -8.94
N PHE A 132 -2.82 10.80 -9.15
CA PHE A 132 -1.67 10.10 -9.74
C PHE A 132 -1.66 10.24 -11.25
N GLU A 133 -0.45 10.35 -11.81
CA GLU A 133 -0.24 10.46 -13.24
C GLU A 133 0.69 9.36 -13.73
N THR A 134 0.44 8.91 -14.98
CA THR A 134 1.29 7.91 -15.61
C THR A 134 2.68 8.49 -15.88
N GLN A 135 3.72 7.72 -15.54
CA GLN A 135 5.11 8.09 -15.79
C GLN A 135 5.60 7.36 -17.02
N ARG A 136 5.92 8.11 -18.10
CA ARG A 136 6.42 7.60 -19.37
C ARG A 136 5.46 6.55 -19.93
N ASN A 137 5.74 5.67 -20.69
CA ASN A 137 4.86 4.63 -21.25
C ASN A 137 4.83 3.39 -20.39
N SER A 138 4.88 3.53 -19.07
CA SER A 138 5.03 2.41 -18.17
C SER A 138 3.82 2.20 -17.30
N ASN A 139 3.87 1.15 -16.48
CA ASN A 139 2.88 0.84 -15.46
C ASN A 139 3.07 1.69 -14.20
N TYR A 140 4.03 2.62 -14.21
CA TYR A 140 4.32 3.44 -13.03
C TYR A 140 3.46 4.70 -13.02
N TYR A 141 2.92 4.99 -11.86
CA TYR A 141 2.14 6.18 -11.59
C TYR A 141 2.78 6.92 -10.44
N SER A 142 2.83 8.25 -10.52
CA SER A 142 3.38 9.05 -9.44
C SER A 142 2.50 10.26 -9.15
N ALA A 143 2.61 10.75 -7.93
CA ALA A 143 2.02 12.01 -7.51
C ALA A 143 3.06 12.80 -6.75
N LYS A 144 3.13 14.09 -7.05
CA LYS A 144 3.88 15.03 -6.22
C LYS A 144 3.00 15.39 -5.03
N LEU A 145 3.55 15.27 -3.87
CA LEU A 145 2.81 15.52 -2.64
C LEU A 145 3.01 16.95 -2.14
#